data_cf35b6929d5e72815c791de901839ff3
#
_entry.id   cf35b6929d5e72815c791de901839ff3
#
_cell.length_a   1.000
_cell.length_b   1.000
_cell.length_c   1.000
_cell.angle_alpha   90.00
_cell.angle_beta   90.00
_cell.angle_gamma   90.00
#
_symmetry.space_group_name_H-M   'P 1'
#
loop_
_entity.id
_entity.type
_entity.pdbx_description
1 polymer ?
#
loop_
_entity_poly.entity_id
_entity_poly.type
_entity_poly.pdbx_seq_one_letter_code
_entity_poly.pdbx_strand_id
1 'polypeptide(L)'
;MHDRIQHNSTVVVIGAGASGIAASESLMAAGFKVILIEARDRMGGRASTRLVGSVPFDAGASWLADSQVNYLRTTADSMGVKLYPTDFNRALVQYKGVNVPVEGAEFMTAVERRLTLPYIKLRIREFFGLRKTLPSMASMLDPLLKKYGAQAAYARELIIVNEASNLDLTSIAPLLLEHDLIGDDGYDPFPTDDVMVDGGMQAFVTSLAKKVKPSLGEAAQA
;
A
#
# COMPACT_ATOMS: atom_id res chain seq x y z
N MET A 1 -24.68 -23.67 20.82
CA MET A 1 -24.00 -23.49 22.12
C MET A 1 -22.67 -22.84 21.82
N HIS A 2 -22.57 -21.51 21.94
CA HIS A 2 -21.29 -20.83 21.74
C HIS A 2 -20.55 -20.91 23.07
N ASP A 3 -19.53 -21.76 23.14
CA ASP A 3 -18.57 -21.74 24.25
C ASP A 3 -17.97 -20.35 24.31
N ARG A 4 -18.30 -19.59 25.37
CA ARG A 4 -17.68 -18.30 25.64
C ARG A 4 -16.20 -18.57 25.91
N ILE A 5 -15.34 -18.08 25.01
CA ILE A 5 -13.89 -18.08 25.21
C ILE A 5 -13.62 -17.40 26.55
N GLN A 6 -13.03 -18.15 27.50
CA GLN A 6 -12.74 -17.64 28.84
C GLN A 6 -11.54 -16.68 28.75
N HIS A 7 -11.58 -15.56 29.44
CA HIS A 7 -10.51 -14.55 29.50
C HIS A 7 -9.11 -15.09 29.85
N ASN A 8 -9.00 -16.32 30.34
CA ASN A 8 -7.72 -16.94 30.71
C ASN A 8 -7.22 -17.97 29.68
N SER A 9 -7.90 -18.06 28.52
CA SER A 9 -7.50 -18.99 27.46
C SER A 9 -6.17 -18.56 26.82
N THR A 10 -5.41 -19.56 26.38
CA THR A 10 -4.19 -19.30 25.59
C THR A 10 -4.56 -19.21 24.11
N VAL A 11 -4.11 -18.15 23.46
CA VAL A 11 -4.29 -17.92 22.02
C VAL A 11 -2.93 -17.96 21.35
N VAL A 12 -2.82 -18.76 20.30
CA VAL A 12 -1.62 -18.77 19.45
C VAL A 12 -1.85 -17.86 18.26
N VAL A 13 -0.95 -16.93 18.06
CA VAL A 13 -0.93 -16.02 16.89
C VAL A 13 0.23 -16.43 15.99
N ILE A 14 -0.04 -16.68 14.71
CA ILE A 14 0.94 -17.11 13.71
C ILE A 14 1.34 -15.94 12.85
N GLY A 15 2.62 -15.58 12.91
CA GLY A 15 3.24 -14.50 12.15
C GLY A 15 3.37 -13.19 12.92
N ALA A 16 4.61 -12.70 13.06
CA ALA A 16 4.97 -11.44 13.73
C ALA A 16 5.10 -10.26 12.73
N GLY A 17 4.20 -10.17 11.76
CA GLY A 17 3.98 -8.96 10.97
C GLY A 17 3.11 -7.95 11.72
N ALA A 18 2.84 -6.79 11.12
CA ALA A 18 2.05 -5.72 11.73
C ALA A 18 0.72 -6.22 12.31
N SER A 19 -0.03 -7.02 11.53
CA SER A 19 -1.33 -7.56 11.96
C SER A 19 -1.22 -8.53 13.14
N GLY A 20 -0.23 -9.42 13.11
CA GLY A 20 -0.02 -10.39 14.21
C GLY A 20 0.42 -9.70 15.50
N ILE A 21 1.28 -8.69 15.41
CA ILE A 21 1.69 -7.86 16.55
C ILE A 21 0.45 -7.15 17.12
N ALA A 22 -0.32 -6.45 16.28
CA ALA A 22 -1.50 -5.72 16.72
C ALA A 22 -2.56 -6.65 17.35
N ALA A 23 -2.81 -7.81 16.74
CA ALA A 23 -3.72 -8.80 17.28
C ALA A 23 -3.23 -9.32 18.65
N SER A 24 -1.95 -9.62 18.78
CA SER A 24 -1.34 -10.08 20.03
C SER A 24 -1.45 -9.06 21.14
N GLU A 25 -1.11 -7.80 20.88
CA GLU A 25 -1.23 -6.71 21.85
C GLU A 25 -2.70 -6.51 22.31
N SER A 26 -3.63 -6.57 21.35
CA SER A 26 -5.07 -6.44 21.65
C SER A 26 -5.59 -7.60 22.50
N LEU A 27 -5.21 -8.83 22.17
CA LEU A 27 -5.58 -10.02 22.94
C LEU A 27 -5.00 -10.00 24.37
N MET A 28 -3.73 -9.59 24.50
CA MET A 28 -3.11 -9.43 25.81
C MET A 28 -3.80 -8.34 26.64
N ALA A 29 -4.19 -7.22 26.01
CA ALA A 29 -4.95 -6.17 26.66
C ALA A 29 -6.34 -6.65 27.12
N ALA A 30 -6.94 -7.58 26.38
CA ALA A 30 -8.21 -8.22 26.74
C ALA A 30 -8.07 -9.37 27.78
N GLY A 31 -6.84 -9.63 28.30
CA GLY A 31 -6.59 -10.61 29.37
C GLY A 31 -6.33 -12.03 28.89
N PHE A 32 -6.11 -12.26 27.60
CA PHE A 32 -5.70 -13.57 27.09
C PHE A 32 -4.19 -13.81 27.28
N LYS A 33 -3.81 -15.07 27.43
CA LYS A 33 -2.43 -15.50 27.28
C LYS A 33 -2.13 -15.64 25.80
N VAL A 34 -1.10 -14.95 25.31
CA VAL A 34 -0.75 -14.97 23.89
C VAL A 34 0.61 -15.63 23.68
N ILE A 35 0.66 -16.55 22.71
CA ILE A 35 1.89 -17.11 22.16
C ILE A 35 1.98 -16.63 20.72
N LEU A 36 2.97 -15.77 20.44
CA LEU A 36 3.23 -15.26 19.09
C LEU A 36 4.40 -16.03 18.49
N ILE A 37 4.19 -16.70 17.37
CA ILE A 37 5.23 -17.45 16.65
C ILE A 37 5.50 -16.82 15.29
N GLU A 38 6.77 -16.82 14.88
CA GLU A 38 7.22 -16.27 13.59
C GLU A 38 8.24 -17.22 12.96
N ALA A 39 8.00 -17.59 11.70
CA ALA A 39 8.86 -18.54 10.99
C ALA A 39 10.24 -17.98 10.64
N ARG A 40 10.37 -16.68 10.52
CA ARG A 40 11.64 -16.01 10.25
C ARG A 40 12.38 -15.68 11.53
N ASP A 41 13.63 -15.32 11.37
CA ASP A 41 14.50 -14.82 12.43
C ASP A 41 14.25 -13.34 12.81
N ARG A 42 13.22 -12.72 12.23
CA ARG A 42 12.88 -11.30 12.39
C ARG A 42 11.37 -11.06 12.43
N MET A 43 10.99 -10.04 13.17
CA MET A 43 9.64 -9.44 13.13
C MET A 43 9.49 -8.52 11.92
N GLY A 44 8.25 -8.07 11.67
CA GLY A 44 7.88 -7.05 10.68
C GLY A 44 7.19 -7.61 9.44
N GLY A 45 7.36 -8.91 9.12
CA GLY A 45 6.70 -9.52 7.98
C GLY A 45 7.09 -8.85 6.65
N ARG A 46 6.14 -8.22 5.96
CA ARG A 46 6.34 -7.45 4.71
C ARG A 46 6.98 -6.08 4.93
N ALA A 47 6.99 -5.53 6.13
CA ALA A 47 7.86 -4.44 6.52
C ALA A 47 9.27 -5.02 6.75
N SER A 48 10.19 -4.75 5.84
CA SER A 48 11.54 -5.33 5.83
C SER A 48 12.55 -4.26 5.47
N THR A 49 13.27 -3.78 6.46
CA THR A 49 14.34 -2.79 6.28
C THR A 49 15.69 -3.49 6.20
N ARG A 50 16.52 -3.07 5.27
CA ARG A 50 17.91 -3.52 5.10
C ARG A 50 18.84 -2.33 5.27
N LEU A 51 20.08 -2.57 5.61
CA LEU A 51 21.10 -1.54 5.61
C LEU A 51 21.90 -1.60 4.31
N VAL A 52 21.99 -0.47 3.63
CA VAL A 52 22.92 -0.26 2.50
C VAL A 52 24.02 0.66 3.02
N GLY A 53 25.13 0.08 3.42
CA GLY A 53 26.12 0.76 4.28
C GLY A 53 25.51 1.08 5.64
N SER A 54 25.40 2.36 5.98
CA SER A 54 24.74 2.85 7.22
C SER A 54 23.32 3.37 7.01
N VAL A 55 22.81 3.32 5.76
CA VAL A 55 21.51 3.90 5.41
C VAL A 55 20.44 2.82 5.44
N PRO A 56 19.33 3.01 6.18
CA PRO A 56 18.20 2.11 6.13
C PRO A 56 17.50 2.20 4.77
N PHE A 57 17.21 1.04 4.20
CA PHE A 57 16.50 0.87 2.93
C PHE A 57 15.35 -0.10 3.14
N ASP A 58 14.14 0.34 2.90
CA ASP A 58 12.97 -0.51 2.98
C ASP A 58 12.85 -1.38 1.71
N ALA A 59 13.05 -2.69 1.89
CA ALA A 59 12.90 -3.71 0.86
C ALA A 59 11.48 -4.30 0.83
N GLY A 60 10.53 -3.59 1.39
CA GLY A 60 9.11 -3.95 1.49
C GLY A 60 8.26 -2.68 1.60
N ALA A 61 7.32 -2.65 2.55
CA ALA A 61 6.53 -1.46 2.84
C ALA A 61 7.46 -0.30 3.22
N SER A 62 7.31 0.85 2.55
CA SER A 62 8.20 2.00 2.70
C SER A 62 7.46 3.26 3.16
N TRP A 63 6.15 3.34 2.90
CA TRP A 63 5.36 4.53 3.19
C TRP A 63 4.19 4.23 4.12
N LEU A 64 3.82 5.21 4.91
CA LEU A 64 2.51 5.35 5.50
C LEU A 64 1.70 6.21 4.53
N ALA A 65 0.89 5.53 3.71
CA ALA A 65 0.07 6.17 2.70
C ALA A 65 -1.11 6.89 3.34
N ASP A 66 -1.63 7.93 2.67
CA ASP A 66 -2.77 8.73 3.11
C ASP A 66 -2.62 9.16 4.59
N SER A 67 -1.56 9.90 4.84
CA SER A 67 -1.10 10.15 6.20
C SER A 67 -2.10 10.90 7.07
N GLN A 68 -3.08 11.58 6.50
CA GLN A 68 -4.07 12.35 7.26
C GLN A 68 -5.10 11.46 7.96
N VAL A 69 -5.46 10.32 7.37
CA VAL A 69 -6.44 9.37 7.91
C VAL A 69 -5.82 8.05 8.38
N ASN A 70 -4.52 7.88 8.16
CA ASN A 70 -3.82 6.64 8.48
C ASN A 70 -3.57 6.50 9.98
N TYR A 71 -4.18 5.46 10.59
CA TYR A 71 -3.99 5.17 12.02
C TYR A 71 -2.52 4.97 12.40
N LEU A 72 -1.70 4.38 11.53
CA LEU A 72 -0.28 4.17 11.81
C LEU A 72 0.50 5.50 11.84
N ARG A 73 0.07 6.50 11.08
CA ARG A 73 0.64 7.86 11.14
C ARG A 73 0.39 8.46 12.54
N THR A 74 -0.85 8.45 13.00
CA THR A 74 -1.19 8.94 14.35
C THR A 74 -0.42 8.18 15.43
N THR A 75 -0.24 6.88 15.24
CA THR A 75 0.55 6.04 16.16
C THR A 75 2.02 6.46 16.16
N ALA A 76 2.62 6.64 14.98
CA ALA A 76 4.01 7.09 14.85
C ALA A 76 4.24 8.45 15.53
N ASP A 77 3.34 9.40 15.31
CA ASP A 77 3.38 10.73 15.95
C ASP A 77 3.29 10.60 17.47
N SER A 78 2.39 9.78 18.01
CA SER A 78 2.25 9.54 19.44
C SER A 78 3.48 8.90 20.10
N MET A 79 4.26 8.18 19.30
CA MET A 79 5.52 7.55 19.73
C MET A 79 6.74 8.45 19.53
N GLY A 80 6.56 9.65 18.97
CA GLY A 80 7.66 10.57 18.66
C GLY A 80 8.55 10.09 17.52
N VAL A 81 8.05 9.22 16.65
CA VAL A 81 8.79 8.72 15.48
C VAL A 81 8.88 9.83 14.44
N LYS A 82 10.10 10.13 14.00
CA LYS A 82 10.31 11.13 12.96
C LYS A 82 9.84 10.61 11.61
N LEU A 83 9.07 11.43 10.88
CA LEU A 83 8.49 11.13 9.59
C LEU A 83 9.02 12.11 8.54
N TYR A 84 9.23 11.60 7.34
CA TYR A 84 9.69 12.37 6.19
C TYR A 84 8.63 12.37 5.09
N PRO A 85 8.12 13.54 4.68
CA PRO A 85 7.17 13.61 3.58
C PRO A 85 7.81 13.18 2.27
N THR A 86 7.05 12.52 1.43
CA THR A 86 7.43 12.12 0.08
C THR A 86 6.64 12.94 -0.92
N ASP A 87 7.34 13.60 -1.84
CA ASP A 87 6.70 14.38 -2.91
C ASP A 87 6.91 13.65 -4.26
N PHE A 88 5.92 12.87 -4.65
CA PHE A 88 5.95 12.15 -5.93
C PHE A 88 5.82 13.07 -7.15
N ASN A 89 5.34 14.31 -6.98
CA ASN A 89 5.27 15.29 -8.06
C ASN A 89 6.63 15.84 -8.46
N ARG A 90 7.67 15.61 -7.65
CA ARG A 90 9.05 16.04 -7.90
C ARG A 90 9.98 14.87 -8.17
N ALA A 91 9.47 13.84 -8.81
CA ALA A 91 10.25 12.64 -9.13
C ALA A 91 11.23 12.88 -10.28
N LEU A 92 12.40 12.25 -10.17
CA LEU A 92 13.34 12.08 -11.28
C LEU A 92 13.24 10.64 -11.78
N VAL A 93 12.90 10.46 -13.03
CA VAL A 93 12.83 9.16 -13.68
C VAL A 93 14.04 8.93 -14.55
N GLN A 94 14.78 7.84 -14.31
CA GLN A 94 15.81 7.40 -15.23
C GLN A 94 15.17 6.61 -16.38
N TYR A 95 15.11 7.24 -17.55
CA TYR A 95 14.58 6.62 -18.75
C TYR A 95 15.64 6.54 -19.83
N LYS A 96 15.95 5.32 -20.29
CA LYS A 96 17.00 5.06 -21.29
C LYS A 96 18.36 5.70 -20.94
N GLY A 97 18.72 5.66 -19.66
CA GLY A 97 20.01 6.19 -19.16
C GLY A 97 20.05 7.72 -18.95
N VAL A 98 18.95 8.41 -19.17
CA VAL A 98 18.82 9.87 -18.96
C VAL A 98 17.87 10.15 -17.81
N ASN A 99 18.24 11.07 -16.92
CA ASN A 99 17.34 11.55 -15.86
C ASN A 99 16.35 12.55 -16.48
N VAL A 100 15.07 12.22 -16.37
CA VAL A 100 13.96 13.04 -16.88
C VAL A 100 13.13 13.51 -15.68
N PRO A 101 12.99 14.83 -15.47
CA PRO A 101 12.04 15.33 -14.49
C PRO A 101 10.61 15.00 -14.96
N VAL A 102 9.78 14.57 -14.02
CA VAL A 102 8.37 14.28 -14.30
C VAL A 102 7.52 15.41 -13.72
N GLU A 103 7.00 16.24 -14.60
CA GLU A 103 5.96 17.21 -14.26
C GLU A 103 4.60 16.52 -14.48
N GLY A 104 3.99 16.06 -13.37
CA GLY A 104 2.87 15.12 -13.42
C GLY A 104 1.55 15.69 -13.99
N ALA A 105 1.32 17.00 -13.90
CA ALA A 105 0.00 17.59 -14.15
C ALA A 105 -0.55 17.37 -15.58
N GLU A 106 0.26 17.58 -16.62
CA GLU A 106 -0.20 17.39 -18.01
C GLU A 106 -0.48 15.93 -18.34
N PHE A 107 0.34 15.03 -17.82
CA PHE A 107 0.16 13.60 -18.04
C PHE A 107 -1.11 13.12 -17.36
N MET A 108 -1.35 13.51 -16.10
CA MET A 108 -2.55 13.11 -15.36
C MET A 108 -3.81 13.62 -16.04
N THR A 109 -3.84 14.88 -16.48
CA THR A 109 -4.96 15.42 -17.28
C THR A 109 -5.21 14.60 -18.56
N ALA A 110 -4.15 14.10 -19.20
CA ALA A 110 -4.30 13.24 -20.38
C ALA A 110 -4.85 11.85 -20.03
N VAL A 111 -4.46 11.27 -18.89
CA VAL A 111 -5.00 10.01 -18.36
C VAL A 111 -6.47 10.19 -18.02
N GLU A 112 -6.84 11.19 -17.25
CA GLU A 112 -8.22 11.49 -16.86
C GLU A 112 -9.14 11.66 -18.08
N ARG A 113 -8.74 12.46 -19.07
CA ARG A 113 -9.49 12.63 -20.32
C ARG A 113 -9.67 11.31 -21.06
N ARG A 114 -8.68 10.44 -21.02
CA ARG A 114 -8.73 9.13 -21.67
C ARG A 114 -9.66 8.17 -20.93
N LEU A 115 -9.76 8.31 -19.62
CA LEU A 115 -10.62 7.50 -18.75
C LEU A 115 -12.08 7.95 -18.79
N THR A 116 -12.36 9.22 -19.03
CA THR A 116 -13.73 9.80 -18.99
C THR A 116 -14.71 9.07 -19.92
N LEU A 117 -14.35 8.82 -21.18
CA LEU A 117 -15.24 8.14 -22.13
C LEU A 117 -15.53 6.67 -21.75
N PRO A 118 -14.55 5.85 -21.39
CA PRO A 118 -14.79 4.50 -20.87
C PRO A 118 -15.67 4.52 -19.62
N TYR A 119 -15.46 5.46 -18.70
CA TYR A 119 -16.28 5.65 -17.51
C TYR A 119 -17.75 5.91 -17.85
N ILE A 120 -18.04 6.89 -18.70
CA ILE A 120 -19.41 7.20 -19.14
C ILE A 120 -20.06 5.97 -19.80
N LYS A 121 -19.31 5.25 -20.65
CA LYS A 121 -19.81 4.02 -21.28
C LYS A 121 -20.09 2.91 -20.26
N LEU A 122 -19.27 2.80 -19.22
CA LEU A 122 -19.51 1.85 -18.12
C LEU A 122 -20.81 2.19 -17.39
N ARG A 123 -21.00 3.42 -16.97
CA ARG A 123 -22.21 3.88 -16.25
C ARG A 123 -23.48 3.66 -17.07
N ILE A 124 -23.45 3.98 -18.36
CA ILE A 124 -24.58 3.71 -19.28
C ILE A 124 -24.89 2.21 -19.33
N ARG A 125 -23.86 1.35 -19.42
CA ARG A 125 -24.05 -0.11 -19.49
C ARG A 125 -24.58 -0.70 -18.18
N GLU A 126 -24.11 -0.21 -17.05
CA GLU A 126 -24.64 -0.60 -15.74
C GLU A 126 -26.12 -0.23 -15.61
N PHE A 127 -26.47 0.98 -15.99
CA PHE A 127 -27.87 1.44 -15.98
C PHE A 127 -28.80 0.54 -16.81
N PHE A 128 -28.33 0.04 -17.96
CA PHE A 128 -29.08 -0.87 -18.80
C PHE A 128 -28.88 -2.36 -18.50
N GLY A 129 -28.14 -2.72 -17.44
CA GLY A 129 -27.83 -4.12 -17.09
C GLY A 129 -26.96 -4.87 -18.10
N LEU A 130 -26.28 -4.14 -18.99
CA LEU A 130 -25.46 -4.69 -20.08
C LEU A 130 -24.03 -4.92 -19.56
N ARG A 131 -23.71 -6.14 -19.12
CA ARG A 131 -22.35 -6.54 -18.76
C ARG A 131 -21.54 -6.91 -20.00
N LYS A 132 -20.52 -6.12 -20.32
CA LYS A 132 -19.44 -6.48 -21.27
C LYS A 132 -18.09 -6.24 -20.60
N THR A 133 -17.08 -7.02 -21.04
CA THR A 133 -15.71 -6.83 -20.58
C THR A 133 -15.22 -5.42 -20.91
N LEU A 134 -14.63 -4.77 -19.92
CA LEU A 134 -13.95 -3.50 -20.11
C LEU A 134 -12.53 -3.74 -20.67
N PRO A 135 -11.93 -2.74 -21.34
CA PRO A 135 -10.55 -2.83 -21.78
C PRO A 135 -9.60 -3.01 -20.60
N SER A 136 -8.42 -3.57 -20.85
CA SER A 136 -7.35 -3.62 -19.86
C SER A 136 -6.76 -2.24 -19.64
N MET A 137 -6.17 -2.01 -18.46
CA MET A 137 -5.44 -0.78 -18.16
C MET A 137 -4.33 -0.51 -19.18
N ALA A 138 -3.57 -1.54 -19.57
CA ALA A 138 -2.52 -1.42 -20.57
C ALA A 138 -3.05 -0.86 -21.89
N SER A 139 -4.18 -1.38 -22.41
CA SER A 139 -4.76 -0.91 -23.66
C SER A 139 -5.15 0.56 -23.67
N MET A 140 -5.40 1.13 -22.50
CA MET A 140 -5.71 2.54 -22.31
C MET A 140 -4.46 3.41 -22.16
N LEU A 141 -3.43 2.90 -21.48
CA LEU A 141 -2.20 3.62 -21.18
C LEU A 141 -1.17 3.56 -22.32
N ASP A 142 -1.06 2.44 -23.03
CA ASP A 142 -0.05 2.25 -24.07
C ASP A 142 -0.08 3.32 -25.19
N PRO A 143 -1.25 3.81 -25.65
CA PRO A 143 -1.27 4.92 -26.60
C PRO A 143 -0.65 6.21 -26.05
N LEU A 144 -0.68 6.42 -24.73
CA LEU A 144 -0.08 7.56 -24.07
C LEU A 144 1.44 7.43 -23.98
N LEU A 145 1.97 6.20 -23.83
CA LEU A 145 3.40 5.93 -23.84
C LEU A 145 4.10 6.47 -25.09
N LYS A 146 3.43 6.35 -26.23
CA LYS A 146 3.96 6.86 -27.50
C LYS A 146 4.07 8.37 -27.55
N LYS A 147 3.18 9.08 -26.84
CA LYS A 147 3.12 10.55 -26.83
C LYS A 147 3.99 11.16 -25.74
N TYR A 148 3.98 10.60 -24.54
CA TYR A 148 4.60 11.20 -23.36
C TYR A 148 5.91 10.50 -22.93
N GLY A 149 6.30 9.41 -23.58
CA GLY A 149 7.60 8.75 -23.38
C GLY A 149 7.89 8.40 -21.93
N ALA A 150 8.91 9.02 -21.34
CA ALA A 150 9.36 8.73 -19.98
C ALA A 150 8.28 8.98 -18.91
N GLN A 151 7.47 10.03 -19.07
CA GLN A 151 6.40 10.37 -18.13
C GLN A 151 5.32 9.30 -18.11
N ALA A 152 4.92 8.80 -19.28
CA ALA A 152 3.94 7.73 -19.38
C ALA A 152 4.48 6.39 -18.86
N ALA A 153 5.78 6.10 -19.08
CA ALA A 153 6.43 4.93 -18.52
C ALA A 153 6.44 4.98 -16.99
N TYR A 154 6.77 6.12 -16.40
CA TYR A 154 6.74 6.32 -14.96
C TYR A 154 5.35 6.11 -14.37
N ALA A 155 4.32 6.74 -14.94
CA ALA A 155 2.96 6.58 -14.47
C ALA A 155 2.46 5.13 -14.61
N ARG A 156 2.85 4.43 -15.68
CA ARG A 156 2.55 3.02 -15.85
C ARG A 156 3.13 2.18 -14.71
N GLU A 157 4.38 2.41 -14.35
CA GLU A 157 5.03 1.71 -13.24
C GLU A 157 4.41 2.06 -11.89
N LEU A 158 4.03 3.32 -11.65
CA LEU A 158 3.32 3.70 -10.42
C LEU A 158 1.98 2.97 -10.30
N ILE A 159 1.19 2.88 -11.37
CA ILE A 159 -0.08 2.14 -11.36
C ILE A 159 0.18 0.66 -11.09
N ILE A 160 1.21 0.05 -11.70
CA ILE A 160 1.60 -1.34 -11.41
C ILE A 160 1.91 -1.55 -9.95
N VAL A 161 2.66 -0.63 -9.34
CA VAL A 161 3.05 -0.71 -7.92
C VAL A 161 1.83 -0.54 -7.01
N ASN A 162 0.98 0.45 -7.28
CA ASN A 162 -0.20 0.75 -6.47
C ASN A 162 -1.23 -0.38 -6.54
N GLU A 163 -1.54 -0.85 -7.75
CA GLU A 163 -2.51 -1.92 -7.95
C GLU A 163 -1.94 -3.32 -7.69
N ALA A 164 -0.61 -3.44 -7.52
CA ALA A 164 0.11 -4.72 -7.37
C ALA A 164 -0.30 -5.75 -8.44
N SER A 165 -0.53 -5.31 -9.69
CA SER A 165 -1.15 -6.12 -10.73
C SER A 165 -0.51 -5.96 -12.10
N ASN A 166 -0.74 -6.95 -12.97
CA ASN A 166 -0.36 -6.88 -14.37
C ASN A 166 -1.43 -6.10 -15.15
N LEU A 167 -1.08 -4.95 -15.70
CA LEU A 167 -2.00 -4.04 -16.39
C LEU A 167 -2.62 -4.63 -17.66
N ASP A 168 -2.00 -5.64 -18.29
CA ASP A 168 -2.58 -6.35 -19.43
C ASP A 168 -3.78 -7.22 -19.01
N LEU A 169 -3.74 -7.73 -17.78
CA LEU A 169 -4.77 -8.58 -17.21
C LEU A 169 -5.77 -7.84 -16.35
N THR A 170 -5.43 -6.63 -15.89
CA THR A 170 -6.26 -5.83 -14.99
C THR A 170 -7.23 -5.00 -15.79
N SER A 171 -8.52 -5.13 -15.45
CA SER A 171 -9.56 -4.26 -16.00
C SER A 171 -9.41 -2.83 -15.49
N ILE A 172 -9.80 -1.87 -16.33
CA ILE A 172 -9.90 -0.46 -15.91
C ILE A 172 -11.05 -0.22 -14.89
N ALA A 173 -11.92 -1.20 -14.66
CA ALA A 173 -13.10 -1.04 -13.81
C ALA A 173 -12.82 -0.49 -12.40
N PRO A 174 -11.80 -0.97 -11.66
CA PRO A 174 -11.50 -0.42 -10.33
C PRO A 174 -11.25 1.07 -10.36
N LEU A 175 -10.36 1.56 -11.22
CA LEU A 175 -10.07 3.00 -11.36
C LEU A 175 -11.29 3.84 -11.69
N LEU A 176 -12.23 3.28 -12.50
CA LEU A 176 -13.46 3.98 -12.86
C LEU A 176 -14.48 4.00 -11.71
N LEU A 177 -14.51 2.96 -10.87
CA LEU A 177 -15.43 2.85 -9.75
C LEU A 177 -14.93 3.65 -8.54
N GLU A 178 -13.63 3.70 -8.31
CA GLU A 178 -13.04 4.52 -7.25
C GLU A 178 -13.34 6.00 -7.44
N HIS A 179 -13.32 6.48 -8.68
CA HIS A 179 -13.71 7.86 -9.00
C HIS A 179 -15.16 8.22 -8.62
N ASP A 180 -16.04 7.22 -8.49
CA ASP A 180 -17.46 7.41 -8.13
C ASP A 180 -17.73 7.18 -6.64
N LEU A 181 -16.91 6.32 -5.99
CA LEU A 181 -17.08 5.94 -4.58
C LEU A 181 -16.45 6.95 -3.61
N ILE A 182 -15.50 7.72 -4.08
CA ILE A 182 -14.70 8.63 -3.25
C ILE A 182 -15.21 10.07 -3.38
N GLY A 183 -16.39 10.34 -3.85
CA GLY A 183 -16.95 11.70 -3.86
C GLY A 183 -15.92 12.79 -4.23
N ASP A 184 -16.14 14.02 -3.79
CA ASP A 184 -15.22 15.16 -3.99
C ASP A 184 -13.90 15.05 -3.17
N ASP A 185 -13.72 13.96 -2.41
CA ASP A 185 -12.50 13.69 -1.61
C ASP A 185 -11.37 13.06 -2.44
N GLY A 186 -11.49 13.12 -3.72
CA GLY A 186 -10.55 12.81 -4.80
C GLY A 186 -9.45 11.79 -4.46
N TYR A 187 -9.57 10.55 -4.95
CA TYR A 187 -8.40 9.68 -5.05
C TYR A 187 -7.32 10.40 -5.86
N ASP A 188 -6.26 10.83 -5.19
CA ASP A 188 -5.03 11.28 -5.83
C ASP A 188 -4.13 10.05 -6.04
N PRO A 189 -3.96 9.56 -7.27
CA PRO A 189 -3.02 8.47 -7.55
C PRO A 189 -1.57 8.84 -7.23
N PHE A 190 -1.31 10.11 -6.92
CA PHE A 190 -0.03 10.63 -6.46
C PHE A 190 -0.21 11.37 -5.13
N PRO A 191 -0.54 10.66 -4.03
CA PRO A 191 -0.74 11.29 -2.74
C PRO A 191 0.50 12.08 -2.35
N THR A 192 0.33 13.37 -2.09
CA THR A 192 1.42 14.27 -1.69
C THR A 192 1.73 14.17 -0.20
N ASP A 193 0.94 13.43 0.55
CA ASP A 193 1.02 13.34 1.99
C ASP A 193 1.55 11.99 2.53
N ASP A 194 2.00 11.10 1.64
CA ASP A 194 2.72 9.89 2.02
C ASP A 194 3.99 10.22 2.75
N VAL A 195 4.26 9.48 3.82
CA VAL A 195 5.44 9.71 4.65
C VAL A 195 6.27 8.44 4.82
N MET A 196 7.59 8.61 4.83
CA MET A 196 8.55 7.56 5.17
C MET A 196 8.90 7.65 6.67
N VAL A 197 9.23 6.52 7.25
CA VAL A 197 9.56 6.40 8.67
C VAL A 197 11.07 6.45 8.87
N ASP A 198 11.53 7.29 9.79
CA ASP A 198 12.95 7.33 10.18
C ASP A 198 13.40 5.98 10.77
N GLY A 199 14.55 5.51 10.34
CA GLY A 199 15.05 4.17 10.72
C GLY A 199 14.39 2.99 10.00
N GLY A 200 13.40 3.25 9.14
CA GLY A 200 12.73 2.27 8.29
C GLY A 200 11.48 1.64 8.91
N MET A 201 10.63 1.14 8.03
CA MET A 201 9.31 0.61 8.37
C MET A 201 9.36 -0.62 9.28
N GLN A 202 10.39 -1.47 9.15
CA GLN A 202 10.52 -2.65 10.02
C GLN A 202 10.74 -2.26 11.47
N ALA A 203 11.59 -1.27 11.74
CA ALA A 203 11.85 -0.80 13.09
C ALA A 203 10.57 -0.23 13.72
N PHE A 204 9.81 0.56 12.98
CA PHE A 204 8.53 1.08 13.41
C PHE A 204 7.53 -0.02 13.74
N VAL A 205 7.27 -0.96 12.80
CA VAL A 205 6.34 -2.07 13.03
C VAL A 205 6.76 -2.92 14.22
N THR A 206 8.04 -3.19 14.40
CA THR A 206 8.57 -3.94 15.54
C THR A 206 8.33 -3.20 16.86
N SER A 207 8.43 -1.88 16.86
CA SER A 207 8.20 -1.06 18.06
C SER A 207 6.75 -1.06 18.56
N LEU A 208 5.80 -1.52 17.74
CA LEU A 208 4.40 -1.71 18.14
C LEU A 208 4.22 -2.90 19.09
N ALA A 209 5.17 -3.83 19.14
CA ALA A 209 5.20 -4.95 20.09
C ALA A 209 5.65 -4.44 21.46
N LYS A 210 4.69 -3.95 22.27
CA LYS A 210 4.98 -3.37 23.59
C LYS A 210 5.14 -4.42 24.67
N LYS A 211 4.31 -5.48 24.63
CA LYS A 211 4.23 -6.54 25.65
C LYS A 211 4.56 -7.91 25.09
N VAL A 212 4.14 -8.18 23.85
CA VAL A 212 4.34 -9.49 23.23
C VAL A 212 5.79 -9.66 22.78
N LYS A 213 6.33 -10.87 23.07
CA LYS A 213 7.64 -11.29 22.56
C LYS A 213 7.42 -12.52 21.69
N PRO A 214 7.78 -12.50 20.41
CA PRO A 214 7.62 -13.66 19.56
C PRO A 214 8.70 -14.71 19.80
N SER A 215 8.35 -15.96 19.59
CA SER A 215 9.31 -17.03 19.32
C SER A 215 9.69 -16.95 17.84
N LEU A 216 10.94 -16.61 17.56
CA LEU A 216 11.47 -16.46 16.20
C LEU A 216 12.05 -17.78 15.69
N GLY A 217 11.99 -17.99 14.38
CA GLY A 217 12.50 -19.21 13.73
C GLY A 217 11.56 -20.41 13.87
N GLU A 218 10.37 -20.24 14.42
CA GLU A 218 9.37 -21.29 14.61
C GLU A 218 8.27 -21.19 13.56
N ALA A 219 8.23 -22.16 12.64
CA ALA A 219 7.14 -22.30 11.68
C ALA A 219 6.01 -23.13 12.27
N ALA A 220 4.75 -22.70 12.12
CA ALA A 220 3.61 -23.55 12.39
C ALA A 220 3.61 -24.72 11.41
N GLN A 221 3.54 -25.94 11.92
CA GLN A 221 3.36 -27.15 11.12
C GLN A 221 1.88 -27.52 11.13
N ALA A 222 1.34 -27.85 9.95
CA ALA A 222 -0.05 -28.31 9.79
C ALA A 222 -0.20 -29.78 10.16
#